data_60622530fa5a77811545a19b7cafdfeb
#
_entry.id   60622530fa5a77811545a19b7cafdfeb
#
_cell.length_a   1.000
_cell.length_b   1.000
_cell.length_c   1.000
_cell.angle_alpha   90.00
_cell.angle_beta   90.00
_cell.angle_gamma   90.00
#
_symmetry.space_group_name_H-M   'P 1'
#
loop_
_entity.id
_entity.type
_entity.pdbx_description
1 polymer ?
#
loop_
_entity_poly.entity_id
_entity_poly.type
_entity_poly.pdbx_seq_one_letter_code
_entity_poly.pdbx_strand_id
1 'polypeptide(L)'
;MRNSSNECNYFTMIFLHFRILTYPAPGRLSNNDVDTAVREAFEMWEAVTDLTFSRKNSGTVHIEIRFDKYEHGDGDPFDGPGGTLAHAYFPQFGGDMHVDDSEYWSVQSFKGTNLKQTIVHELGHSLGLSHSDKREAVMAPFYRGWDPHLKLSTDDVKAIQSLYGLKRSGSPSSSIPKASPVVPRFEPTFNNDNICANPTIDAIFLTADRSTYVFKGDSYWKLTRDSVADGYPRKISQDWRGLPSNIDAAFTWESTKATYFIKGSKYWKFVNRNPYPGYPKNIKDGFPGIPNNVDTAFVWSGNGKIYFFKNSQYWKFDPEKQPHVRTDQYPKSVSLWSLPDNIDGAFQWDNGRTYFFKSGNYWRYNDRSFSVDRGDPAFPRPTAQWWFGCPKENHFSKGLGKSGDYVVTLVNNKPSPETSDDDIDYGYDYYDGVEPHH
;
A
#
# COMPACT_ATOMS: atom_id res chain seq x y z
N MET A 1 -41.86 30.43 -28.62
CA MET A 1 -42.14 29.91 -27.27
C MET A 1 -40.86 29.30 -26.78
N ARG A 2 -40.24 29.90 -25.78
CA ARG A 2 -38.94 29.49 -25.20
C ARG A 2 -39.24 28.51 -24.08
N ASN A 3 -38.70 27.33 -24.12
CA ASN A 3 -38.62 26.45 -22.97
C ASN A 3 -37.21 26.50 -22.46
N SER A 4 -37.03 27.22 -21.37
CA SER A 4 -35.84 27.17 -20.52
C SER A 4 -35.98 25.96 -19.59
N SER A 5 -35.21 24.91 -19.83
CA SER A 5 -34.98 23.85 -18.86
C SER A 5 -33.97 24.35 -17.85
N ASN A 6 -34.43 24.66 -16.64
CA ASN A 6 -33.60 24.86 -15.47
C ASN A 6 -32.96 23.52 -15.10
N GLU A 7 -31.68 23.33 -15.41
CA GLU A 7 -30.88 22.28 -14.80
C GLU A 7 -30.58 22.67 -13.35
N CYS A 8 -31.35 22.11 -12.44
CA CYS A 8 -31.10 22.16 -11.02
C CYS A 8 -29.98 21.15 -10.71
N ASN A 9 -28.76 21.63 -10.56
CA ASN A 9 -27.64 20.80 -10.07
C ASN A 9 -27.92 20.41 -8.61
N TYR A 10 -28.54 19.27 -8.39
CA TYR A 10 -28.61 18.62 -7.07
C TYR A 10 -27.25 18.03 -6.75
N PHE A 11 -26.42 18.78 -6.04
CA PHE A 11 -25.25 18.23 -5.39
C PHE A 11 -25.71 17.50 -4.13
N THR A 12 -25.58 16.19 -4.14
CA THR A 12 -26.02 15.30 -3.04
C THR A 12 -25.04 15.38 -1.89
N MET A 13 -25.51 15.67 -0.67
CA MET A 13 -24.72 15.44 0.55
C MET A 13 -24.37 13.96 0.66
N ILE A 14 -23.12 13.64 0.93
CA ILE A 14 -22.67 12.25 1.05
C ILE A 14 -22.84 11.82 2.50
N PHE A 15 -23.77 10.90 2.75
CA PHE A 15 -24.02 10.32 4.06
C PHE A 15 -23.25 9.00 4.20
N LEU A 16 -22.34 8.95 5.14
CA LEU A 16 -21.57 7.76 5.48
C LEU A 16 -22.03 7.22 6.85
N HIS A 17 -22.09 5.90 6.98
CA HIS A 17 -22.44 5.23 8.21
C HIS A 17 -21.25 4.49 8.77
N PHE A 18 -21.05 4.54 10.08
CA PHE A 18 -20.02 3.80 10.76
C PHE A 18 -20.56 3.01 11.95
N ARG A 19 -19.76 2.04 12.42
CA ARG A 19 -20.06 1.23 13.59
C ARG A 19 -18.78 0.91 14.34
N ILE A 20 -18.82 0.94 15.68
CA ILE A 20 -17.78 0.40 16.53
C ILE A 20 -18.20 -1.02 16.88
N LEU A 21 -17.42 -2.02 16.42
CA LEU A 21 -17.72 -3.44 16.65
C LEU A 21 -17.22 -3.92 18.01
N THR A 22 -15.98 -3.56 18.34
CA THR A 22 -15.33 -3.94 19.59
C THR A 22 -14.75 -2.72 20.28
N TYR A 23 -14.53 -2.83 21.59
CA TYR A 23 -13.94 -1.80 22.41
C TYR A 23 -12.65 -2.32 23.05
N PRO A 24 -11.76 -1.44 23.54
CA PRO A 24 -10.57 -1.86 24.26
C PRO A 24 -10.89 -2.76 25.44
N ALA A 25 -9.93 -3.63 25.80
CA ALA A 25 -10.07 -4.51 26.96
C ALA A 25 -10.42 -3.73 28.25
N PRO A 26 -11.20 -4.34 29.15
CA PRO A 26 -11.62 -3.69 30.42
C PRO A 26 -10.43 -3.13 31.21
N GLY A 27 -10.59 -1.90 31.74
CA GLY A 27 -9.58 -1.22 32.56
C GLY A 27 -8.59 -0.36 31.74
N ARG A 28 -8.73 -0.25 30.42
CA ARG A 28 -7.93 0.66 29.57
C ARG A 28 -8.63 2.00 29.38
N LEU A 29 -9.56 2.10 28.45
CA LEU A 29 -10.44 3.26 28.28
C LEU A 29 -11.89 2.87 28.52
N SER A 30 -12.71 3.81 28.97
CA SER A 30 -14.15 3.58 28.99
C SER A 30 -14.74 3.61 27.58
N ASN A 31 -15.83 2.88 27.36
CA ASN A 31 -16.55 2.92 26.08
C ASN A 31 -16.98 4.37 25.72
N ASN A 32 -17.34 5.18 26.72
CA ASN A 32 -17.70 6.58 26.50
C ASN A 32 -16.52 7.44 26.03
N ASP A 33 -15.30 7.18 26.52
CA ASP A 33 -14.09 7.87 26.05
C ASP A 33 -13.78 7.51 24.60
N VAL A 34 -13.95 6.22 24.25
CA VAL A 34 -13.80 5.74 22.87
C VAL A 34 -14.84 6.37 21.95
N ASP A 35 -16.12 6.33 22.34
CA ASP A 35 -17.22 6.92 21.58
C ASP A 35 -17.01 8.41 21.34
N THR A 36 -16.50 9.13 22.34
CA THR A 36 -16.20 10.56 22.26
C THR A 36 -15.03 10.81 21.32
N ALA A 37 -13.93 10.05 21.44
CA ALA A 37 -12.75 10.20 20.59
C ALA A 37 -13.08 9.93 19.11
N VAL A 38 -13.85 8.88 18.83
CA VAL A 38 -14.31 8.52 17.49
C VAL A 38 -15.22 9.60 16.93
N ARG A 39 -16.24 10.05 17.67
CA ARG A 39 -17.14 11.12 17.24
C ARG A 39 -16.39 12.41 16.89
N GLU A 40 -15.48 12.85 17.77
CA GLU A 40 -14.68 14.07 17.54
C GLU A 40 -13.75 13.93 16.34
N ALA A 41 -13.25 12.73 16.04
CA ALA A 41 -12.45 12.48 14.83
C ALA A 41 -13.29 12.65 13.56
N PHE A 42 -14.49 12.10 13.51
CA PHE A 42 -15.43 12.31 12.39
C PHE A 42 -15.79 13.78 12.22
N GLU A 43 -16.10 14.48 13.29
CA GLU A 43 -16.45 15.93 13.30
C GLU A 43 -15.31 16.78 12.68
N MET A 44 -14.06 16.41 12.86
CA MET A 44 -12.92 17.14 12.24
C MET A 44 -12.97 17.10 10.71
N TRP A 45 -13.28 15.95 10.12
CA TRP A 45 -13.40 15.82 8.67
C TRP A 45 -14.70 16.40 8.12
N GLU A 46 -15.82 16.27 8.88
CA GLU A 46 -17.08 16.95 8.57
C GLU A 46 -16.93 18.48 8.56
N ALA A 47 -16.07 19.02 9.41
CA ALA A 47 -15.89 20.48 9.51
C ALA A 47 -15.37 21.11 8.21
N VAL A 48 -14.70 20.35 7.35
CA VAL A 48 -14.03 20.87 6.14
C VAL A 48 -14.61 20.35 4.82
N THR A 49 -15.59 19.43 4.86
CA THR A 49 -16.23 18.81 3.69
C THR A 49 -17.77 18.80 3.82
N ASP A 50 -18.48 18.43 2.75
CA ASP A 50 -19.93 18.16 2.77
C ASP A 50 -20.25 16.69 3.16
N LEU A 51 -19.29 15.95 3.71
CA LEU A 51 -19.53 14.63 4.29
C LEU A 51 -20.36 14.77 5.58
N THR A 52 -21.22 13.80 5.83
CA THR A 52 -21.96 13.66 7.09
C THR A 52 -21.87 12.22 7.55
N PHE A 53 -21.47 12.02 8.79
CA PHE A 53 -21.32 10.69 9.36
C PHE A 53 -22.42 10.41 10.39
N SER A 54 -22.90 9.18 10.39
CA SER A 54 -23.86 8.73 11.41
C SER A 54 -23.55 7.33 11.88
N ARG A 55 -23.58 7.15 13.20
CA ARG A 55 -23.36 5.84 13.82
C ARG A 55 -24.60 4.96 13.63
N LYS A 56 -24.37 3.69 13.32
CA LYS A 56 -25.42 2.64 13.31
C LYS A 56 -24.99 1.48 14.21
N ASN A 57 -25.98 0.88 14.87
CA ASN A 57 -25.76 -0.28 15.73
C ASN A 57 -26.06 -1.61 15.02
N SER A 58 -26.65 -1.56 13.81
CA SER A 58 -26.98 -2.75 13.02
C SER A 58 -27.09 -2.42 11.54
N GLY A 59 -27.13 -3.45 10.71
CA GLY A 59 -27.19 -3.32 9.25
C GLY A 59 -25.82 -3.01 8.62
N THR A 60 -25.80 -2.77 7.32
CA THR A 60 -24.58 -2.43 6.58
C THR A 60 -24.10 -1.01 6.91
N VAL A 61 -22.82 -0.84 7.09
CA VAL A 61 -22.13 0.44 7.28
C VAL A 61 -20.99 0.57 6.29
N HIS A 62 -20.43 1.78 6.17
CA HIS A 62 -19.32 2.09 5.27
C HIS A 62 -17.96 1.91 5.96
N ILE A 63 -17.92 2.10 7.30
CA ILE A 63 -16.71 2.02 8.09
C ILE A 63 -17.01 1.22 9.36
N GLU A 64 -16.32 0.11 9.55
CA GLU A 64 -16.32 -0.64 10.80
C GLU A 64 -15.05 -0.33 11.58
N ILE A 65 -15.17 -0.04 12.86
CA ILE A 65 -14.05 0.26 13.76
C ILE A 65 -13.99 -0.86 14.80
N ARG A 66 -12.82 -1.49 14.93
CA ARG A 66 -12.64 -2.55 15.92
C ARG A 66 -11.28 -2.45 16.60
N PHE A 67 -11.24 -2.86 17.85
CA PHE A 67 -10.04 -3.01 18.67
C PHE A 67 -9.66 -4.47 18.67
N ASP A 68 -8.46 -4.78 18.18
CA ASP A 68 -7.95 -6.14 18.05
C ASP A 68 -6.49 -6.21 18.51
N LYS A 69 -5.96 -7.41 18.74
CA LYS A 69 -4.57 -7.66 19.13
C LYS A 69 -3.93 -8.66 18.20
N TYR A 70 -2.66 -8.48 17.93
CA TYR A 70 -1.84 -9.44 17.19
C TYR A 70 -2.52 -9.89 15.87
N GLU A 71 -2.59 -11.20 15.61
CA GLU A 71 -3.29 -11.75 14.44
C GLU A 71 -4.80 -11.59 14.63
N HIS A 72 -5.46 -10.92 13.68
CA HIS A 72 -6.88 -10.59 13.78
C HIS A 72 -7.65 -10.80 12.46
N GLY A 73 -7.09 -11.65 11.58
CA GLY A 73 -7.80 -12.22 10.44
C GLY A 73 -7.70 -11.42 9.14
N ASP A 74 -7.03 -10.29 9.11
CA ASP A 74 -6.82 -9.49 7.89
C ASP A 74 -5.44 -9.69 7.24
N GLY A 75 -4.56 -10.41 7.93
CA GLY A 75 -3.22 -10.74 7.48
C GLY A 75 -2.18 -9.64 7.69
N ASP A 76 -2.52 -8.56 8.41
CA ASP A 76 -1.62 -7.50 8.88
C ASP A 76 -1.65 -7.42 10.42
N PRO A 77 -1.03 -8.40 11.11
CA PRO A 77 -1.10 -8.51 12.57
C PRO A 77 -0.46 -7.33 13.26
N PHE A 78 -1.04 -6.93 14.40
CA PHE A 78 -0.43 -5.96 15.29
C PHE A 78 0.80 -6.54 15.99
N ASP A 79 1.75 -5.67 16.30
CA ASP A 79 3.06 -6.05 16.85
C ASP A 79 3.17 -5.85 18.39
N GLY A 80 2.06 -5.50 19.04
CA GLY A 80 2.01 -5.26 20.47
C GLY A 80 2.31 -3.79 20.83
N PRO A 81 2.57 -3.49 22.12
CA PRO A 81 2.74 -2.10 22.56
C PRO A 81 3.89 -1.39 21.85
N GLY A 82 3.59 -0.27 21.20
CA GLY A 82 4.51 0.46 20.32
C GLY A 82 4.47 -0.10 18.88
N GLY A 83 5.19 0.55 17.95
CA GLY A 83 5.17 0.14 16.55
C GLY A 83 3.90 0.57 15.81
N THR A 84 3.13 -0.38 15.27
CA THR A 84 1.88 -0.12 14.55
C THR A 84 0.74 0.14 15.52
N LEU A 85 0.23 1.37 15.56
CA LEU A 85 -0.83 1.79 16.49
C LEU A 85 -2.23 1.39 16.02
N ALA A 86 -2.46 1.49 14.72
CA ALA A 86 -3.70 1.20 14.04
C ALA A 86 -3.44 1.08 12.55
N HIS A 87 -4.44 0.61 11.80
CA HIS A 87 -4.46 0.70 10.34
C HIS A 87 -5.90 0.79 9.83
N ALA A 88 -6.06 1.41 8.66
CA ALA A 88 -7.36 1.48 8.00
C ALA A 88 -7.26 1.15 6.52
N TYR A 89 -8.36 0.67 5.98
CA TYR A 89 -8.48 0.36 4.56
C TYR A 89 -9.07 1.54 3.80
N PHE A 90 -8.61 1.75 2.57
CA PHE A 90 -9.23 2.73 1.69
C PHE A 90 -10.69 2.38 1.37
N PRO A 91 -11.51 3.36 0.96
CA PRO A 91 -12.94 3.13 0.67
C PRO A 91 -13.19 1.97 -0.30
N GLN A 92 -12.31 1.78 -1.29
CA GLN A 92 -12.40 0.68 -2.23
C GLN A 92 -12.19 -0.71 -1.61
N PHE A 93 -11.64 -0.76 -0.38
CA PHE A 93 -11.39 -2.00 0.36
C PHE A 93 -12.31 -2.15 1.58
N GLY A 94 -13.35 -1.31 1.67
CA GLY A 94 -14.34 -1.36 2.75
C GLY A 94 -14.25 -0.19 3.71
N GLY A 95 -13.11 0.52 3.78
CA GLY A 95 -12.93 1.67 4.67
C GLY A 95 -12.81 1.29 6.17
N ASP A 96 -12.74 0.00 6.50
CA ASP A 96 -12.71 -0.48 7.88
C ASP A 96 -11.39 -0.08 8.58
N MET A 97 -11.46 0.10 9.89
CA MET A 97 -10.37 0.57 10.73
C MET A 97 -10.13 -0.41 11.88
N HIS A 98 -8.89 -0.85 12.04
CA HIS A 98 -8.44 -1.69 13.14
C HIS A 98 -7.49 -0.92 14.04
N VAL A 99 -7.67 -1.03 15.33
CA VAL A 99 -6.94 -0.30 16.37
C VAL A 99 -6.28 -1.29 17.30
N ASP A 100 -4.97 -1.19 17.53
CA ASP A 100 -4.24 -2.13 18.38
C ASP A 100 -4.68 -2.00 19.83
N ASP A 101 -5.43 -2.97 20.36
CA ASP A 101 -5.85 -3.02 21.76
C ASP A 101 -4.69 -3.39 22.72
N SER A 102 -3.51 -3.68 22.24
CA SER A 102 -2.32 -3.83 23.11
C SER A 102 -1.69 -2.49 23.49
N GLU A 103 -2.00 -1.40 22.78
CA GLU A 103 -1.50 -0.07 23.05
C GLU A 103 -2.00 0.55 24.37
N TYR A 104 -1.21 1.49 24.92
CA TYR A 104 -1.62 2.29 26.08
C TYR A 104 -2.40 3.53 25.63
N TRP A 105 -3.67 3.32 25.30
CA TRP A 105 -4.56 4.39 24.84
C TRP A 105 -4.84 5.44 25.89
N SER A 106 -4.87 6.70 25.48
CA SER A 106 -5.27 7.85 26.30
C SER A 106 -6.16 8.81 25.49
N VAL A 107 -6.94 9.66 26.16
CA VAL A 107 -7.79 10.67 25.51
C VAL A 107 -7.33 12.11 25.74
N GLN A 108 -6.75 12.42 26.91
CA GLN A 108 -6.28 13.76 27.27
C GLN A 108 -5.00 13.68 28.12
N SER A 109 -3.96 13.03 27.61
CA SER A 109 -2.73 12.80 28.36
C SER A 109 -1.51 12.71 27.45
N PHE A 110 -0.38 13.23 27.92
CA PHE A 110 0.93 12.99 27.30
C PHE A 110 1.51 11.59 27.61
N LYS A 111 0.83 10.80 28.44
CA LYS A 111 1.21 9.42 28.72
C LYS A 111 0.40 8.49 27.83
N GLY A 112 1.09 7.61 27.14
CA GLY A 112 0.47 6.70 26.19
C GLY A 112 0.16 7.34 24.82
N THR A 113 -0.59 6.63 24.00
CA THR A 113 -0.99 7.03 22.65
C THR A 113 -2.37 7.66 22.67
N ASN A 114 -2.52 8.84 22.07
CA ASN A 114 -3.82 9.53 22.05
C ASN A 114 -4.74 8.90 21.00
N LEU A 115 -5.87 8.33 21.48
CA LEU A 115 -6.80 7.61 20.63
C LEU A 115 -7.43 8.52 19.55
N LYS A 116 -7.93 9.70 19.93
CA LYS A 116 -8.54 10.62 18.94
C LYS A 116 -7.59 10.96 17.82
N GLN A 117 -6.35 11.28 18.12
CA GLN A 117 -5.35 11.67 17.13
C GLN A 117 -5.05 10.53 16.17
N THR A 118 -4.96 9.29 16.65
CA THR A 118 -4.82 8.10 15.83
C THR A 118 -6.06 7.86 14.97
N ILE A 119 -7.27 7.93 15.55
CA ILE A 119 -8.52 7.75 14.79
C ILE A 119 -8.69 8.83 13.70
N VAL A 120 -8.30 10.10 13.94
CA VAL A 120 -8.34 11.15 12.89
C VAL A 120 -7.44 10.77 11.71
N HIS A 121 -6.24 10.23 11.97
CA HIS A 121 -5.32 9.77 10.95
C HIS A 121 -5.90 8.59 10.15
N GLU A 122 -6.32 7.53 10.83
CA GLU A 122 -6.86 6.32 10.20
C GLU A 122 -8.16 6.62 9.42
N LEU A 123 -8.99 7.53 9.94
CA LEU A 123 -10.20 7.98 9.24
C LEU A 123 -9.86 8.68 7.91
N GLY A 124 -8.75 9.41 7.84
CA GLY A 124 -8.24 9.95 6.58
C GLY A 124 -8.02 8.84 5.54
N HIS A 125 -7.44 7.71 5.94
CA HIS A 125 -7.28 6.53 5.07
C HIS A 125 -8.63 5.91 4.69
N SER A 126 -9.53 5.73 5.66
CA SER A 126 -10.92 5.27 5.42
C SER A 126 -11.67 6.17 4.44
N LEU A 127 -11.28 7.43 4.33
CA LEU A 127 -11.83 8.42 3.39
C LEU A 127 -11.03 8.55 2.08
N GLY A 128 -9.96 7.78 1.90
CA GLY A 128 -9.20 7.73 0.65
C GLY A 128 -7.94 8.60 0.61
N LEU A 129 -7.49 9.15 1.73
CA LEU A 129 -6.24 9.91 1.80
C LEU A 129 -5.05 9.00 2.03
N SER A 130 -3.98 9.21 1.28
CA SER A 130 -2.66 8.63 1.54
C SER A 130 -1.88 9.44 2.58
N HIS A 131 -0.74 8.92 3.02
CA HIS A 131 0.17 9.66 3.88
C HIS A 131 0.66 10.96 3.23
N SER A 132 0.80 12.01 4.04
CA SER A 132 1.40 13.29 3.64
C SER A 132 2.90 13.32 3.94
N ASP A 133 3.67 13.97 3.06
CA ASP A 133 5.09 14.30 3.30
C ASP A 133 5.25 15.53 4.22
N LYS A 134 4.15 16.23 4.54
CA LYS A 134 4.13 17.40 5.41
C LYS A 134 4.11 16.95 6.86
N ARG A 135 5.16 17.32 7.59
CA ARG A 135 5.31 16.94 8.99
C ARG A 135 4.16 17.41 9.90
N GLU A 136 3.56 18.57 9.57
CA GLU A 136 2.44 19.16 10.31
C GLU A 136 1.07 18.54 9.97
N ALA A 137 0.98 17.75 8.91
CA ALA A 137 -0.27 17.10 8.52
C ALA A 137 -0.68 16.02 9.53
N VAL A 138 -1.98 15.86 9.71
CA VAL A 138 -2.54 14.72 10.44
C VAL A 138 -2.21 13.42 9.72
N MET A 139 -2.20 13.46 8.37
CA MET A 139 -1.84 12.31 7.53
C MET A 139 -0.33 12.05 7.45
N ALA A 140 0.53 12.70 8.28
CA ALA A 140 1.94 12.34 8.37
C ALA A 140 2.11 10.91 8.95
N PRO A 141 3.05 10.08 8.42
CA PRO A 141 3.09 8.63 8.72
C PRO A 141 3.56 8.26 10.15
N PHE A 142 3.95 9.25 10.97
CA PHE A 142 4.50 8.98 12.29
C PHE A 142 3.73 9.71 13.38
N TYR A 143 3.31 8.98 14.41
CA TYR A 143 2.73 9.55 15.61
C TYR A 143 3.77 10.42 16.34
N ARG A 144 3.38 11.65 16.70
CA ARG A 144 4.28 12.68 17.27
C ARG A 144 4.00 13.02 18.71
N GLY A 145 3.24 12.20 19.40
CA GLY A 145 2.72 12.49 20.74
C GLY A 145 1.42 13.30 20.69
N TRP A 146 0.77 13.42 21.84
CA TRP A 146 -0.51 14.12 21.95
C TRP A 146 -0.38 15.63 21.71
N ASP A 147 -1.22 16.13 20.81
CA ASP A 147 -1.42 17.55 20.55
C ASP A 147 -2.80 17.99 21.08
N PRO A 148 -2.86 18.76 22.18
CA PRO A 148 -4.14 19.26 22.72
C PRO A 148 -4.88 20.23 21.79
N HIS A 149 -4.19 20.74 20.76
CA HIS A 149 -4.72 21.68 19.77
C HIS A 149 -4.79 21.05 18.37
N LEU A 150 -4.91 19.73 18.31
CA LEU A 150 -4.98 18.98 17.07
C LEU A 150 -5.95 19.61 16.06
N LYS A 151 -5.46 19.89 14.86
CA LYS A 151 -6.24 20.42 13.74
C LYS A 151 -5.75 19.78 12.44
N LEU A 152 -6.66 19.67 11.49
CA LEU A 152 -6.27 19.33 10.12
C LEU A 152 -5.38 20.43 9.56
N SER A 153 -4.26 20.07 8.98
CA SER A 153 -3.37 21.01 8.31
C SER A 153 -4.00 21.52 7.00
N THR A 154 -3.40 22.55 6.40
CA THR A 154 -3.86 23.00 5.07
C THR A 154 -3.67 21.94 3.99
N ASP A 155 -2.75 21.01 4.19
CA ASP A 155 -2.49 19.89 3.30
C ASP A 155 -3.62 18.86 3.42
N ASP A 156 -3.96 18.42 4.64
CA ASP A 156 -5.09 17.52 4.90
C ASP A 156 -6.40 18.08 4.34
N VAL A 157 -6.67 19.35 4.59
CA VAL A 157 -7.90 20.02 4.11
C VAL A 157 -7.96 20.04 2.59
N LYS A 158 -6.88 20.41 1.90
CA LYS A 158 -6.84 20.40 0.44
C LYS A 158 -7.01 18.99 -0.13
N ALA A 159 -6.36 18.02 0.47
CA ALA A 159 -6.43 16.62 0.04
C ALA A 159 -7.87 16.10 0.14
N ILE A 160 -8.52 16.24 1.28
CA ILE A 160 -9.89 15.74 1.45
C ILE A 160 -10.89 16.52 0.58
N GLN A 161 -10.71 17.83 0.43
CA GLN A 161 -11.57 18.66 -0.42
C GLN A 161 -11.39 18.35 -1.91
N SER A 162 -10.25 17.83 -2.33
CA SER A 162 -10.06 17.37 -3.71
C SER A 162 -10.89 16.12 -4.03
N LEU A 163 -11.19 15.31 -3.02
CA LEU A 163 -12.00 14.09 -3.16
C LEU A 163 -13.51 14.38 -3.00
N TYR A 164 -13.88 15.22 -2.02
CA TYR A 164 -15.28 15.39 -1.59
C TYR A 164 -15.84 16.80 -1.76
N GLY A 165 -15.03 17.72 -2.29
CA GLY A 165 -15.44 19.12 -2.46
C GLY A 165 -15.33 19.96 -1.17
N LEU A 166 -15.48 21.28 -1.35
CA LEU A 166 -15.47 22.26 -0.27
C LEU A 166 -16.75 22.19 0.55
N LYS A 167 -16.67 22.34 1.87
CA LYS A 167 -17.86 22.54 2.71
C LYS A 167 -18.61 23.80 2.31
N ARG A 168 -19.89 23.64 1.99
CA ARG A 168 -20.76 24.77 1.68
C ARG A 168 -21.29 25.40 2.97
N SER A 169 -20.89 26.62 3.26
CA SER A 169 -21.53 27.41 4.32
C SER A 169 -22.96 27.75 3.89
N GLY A 170 -23.94 27.27 4.67
CA GLY A 170 -25.33 27.64 4.48
C GLY A 170 -25.55 29.12 4.78
N SER A 171 -25.58 29.96 3.74
CA SER A 171 -26.32 31.23 3.64
C SER A 171 -26.21 31.75 2.20
N PRO A 172 -27.34 32.14 1.55
CA PRO A 172 -27.28 32.71 0.23
C PRO A 172 -26.95 34.19 0.32
N SER A 173 -25.73 34.57 -0.03
CA SER A 173 -25.41 35.95 -0.34
C SER A 173 -24.68 36.05 -1.67
N SER A 174 -25.39 36.74 -2.56
CA SER A 174 -25.07 37.17 -3.90
C SER A 174 -23.64 37.65 -4.12
N SER A 175 -23.11 37.22 -5.22
CA SER A 175 -22.34 37.93 -6.25
C SER A 175 -21.20 37.06 -6.81
N ILE A 176 -21.47 36.56 -8.00
CA ILE A 176 -20.54 35.78 -8.83
C ILE A 176 -19.71 36.78 -9.65
N PRO A 177 -18.42 36.63 -9.76
CA PRO A 177 -17.72 36.91 -10.99
C PRO A 177 -17.50 35.60 -11.74
N LYS A 178 -18.13 35.52 -12.92
CA LYS A 178 -17.85 34.50 -13.92
C LYS A 178 -16.38 34.59 -14.35
N ALA A 179 -15.61 33.55 -14.03
CA ALA A 179 -14.50 33.13 -14.86
C ALA A 179 -14.57 31.61 -14.96
N SER A 180 -14.98 31.13 -16.11
CA SER A 180 -14.91 29.72 -16.46
C SER A 180 -13.46 29.29 -16.55
N PRO A 181 -13.00 28.29 -15.79
CA PRO A 181 -11.80 27.57 -16.17
C PRO A 181 -12.17 26.66 -17.32
N VAL A 182 -11.55 26.86 -18.46
CA VAL A 182 -11.49 25.86 -19.53
C VAL A 182 -10.79 24.66 -18.93
N VAL A 183 -11.56 23.62 -18.59
CA VAL A 183 -11.03 22.32 -18.30
C VAL A 183 -10.48 21.78 -19.62
N PRO A 184 -9.18 21.50 -19.74
CA PRO A 184 -8.67 20.80 -20.90
C PRO A 184 -9.36 19.43 -20.92
N ARG A 185 -10.11 19.16 -21.97
CA ARG A 185 -10.63 17.83 -22.27
C ARG A 185 -9.43 16.94 -22.56
N PHE A 186 -8.98 16.18 -21.56
CA PHE A 186 -8.01 15.13 -21.76
C PHE A 186 -8.69 14.05 -22.58
N GLU A 187 -8.40 14.03 -23.86
CA GLU A 187 -8.52 12.81 -24.65
C GLU A 187 -7.51 11.81 -24.09
N PRO A 188 -7.88 10.55 -23.81
CA PRO A 188 -6.92 9.57 -23.37
C PRO A 188 -6.00 9.22 -24.55
N THR A 189 -4.90 9.94 -24.66
CA THR A 189 -3.76 9.38 -25.37
C THR A 189 -3.31 8.20 -24.54
N PHE A 190 -3.30 7.02 -25.14
CA PHE A 190 -2.71 5.81 -24.56
C PHE A 190 -1.21 6.06 -24.39
N ASN A 191 -0.85 6.72 -23.31
CA ASN A 191 0.51 6.89 -22.89
C ASN A 191 0.90 5.61 -22.16
N ASN A 192 1.94 4.93 -22.65
CA ASN A 192 2.57 3.75 -22.02
C ASN A 192 3.06 4.02 -20.58
N ASP A 193 3.05 5.27 -20.14
CA ASP A 193 3.47 5.74 -18.82
C ASP A 193 2.37 5.65 -17.75
N ASN A 194 1.14 5.23 -18.09
CA ASN A 194 0.08 5.04 -17.11
C ASN A 194 0.19 3.65 -16.45
N ILE A 195 0.81 3.60 -15.27
CA ILE A 195 1.00 2.36 -14.52
C ILE A 195 -0.32 1.72 -14.07
N CYS A 196 -1.40 2.50 -13.95
CA CYS A 196 -2.72 1.99 -13.64
C CYS A 196 -3.38 1.25 -14.81
N ALA A 197 -3.15 1.71 -16.04
CA ALA A 197 -3.68 1.05 -17.23
C ALA A 197 -2.94 -0.26 -17.57
N ASN A 198 -1.67 -0.34 -17.20
CA ASN A 198 -0.86 -1.55 -17.34
C ASN A 198 0.05 -1.71 -16.13
N PRO A 199 -0.39 -2.42 -15.08
CA PRO A 199 0.32 -2.54 -13.80
C PRO A 199 1.46 -3.56 -13.78
N THR A 200 1.91 -4.05 -14.93
CA THR A 200 3.13 -4.86 -15.02
C THR A 200 4.36 -4.03 -14.71
N ILE A 201 5.39 -4.65 -14.18
CA ILE A 201 6.65 -4.03 -13.79
C ILE A 201 7.82 -4.78 -14.41
N ASP A 202 8.96 -4.10 -14.59
CA ASP A 202 10.22 -4.72 -14.99
C ASP A 202 11.09 -5.04 -13.75
N ALA A 203 11.04 -4.19 -12.73
CA ALA A 203 11.73 -4.41 -11.46
C ALA A 203 11.08 -3.61 -10.33
N ILE A 204 11.15 -4.14 -9.12
CA ILE A 204 10.79 -3.44 -7.87
C ILE A 204 11.87 -3.71 -6.83
N PHE A 205 12.25 -2.68 -6.08
CA PHE A 205 13.32 -2.80 -5.08
C PHE A 205 13.24 -1.70 -4.02
N LEU A 206 13.84 -1.98 -2.87
CA LEU A 206 14.02 -1.05 -1.76
C LEU A 206 15.46 -0.53 -1.79
N THR A 207 15.68 0.77 -1.73
CA THR A 207 17.02 1.38 -1.59
C THR A 207 17.50 1.40 -0.14
N ALA A 208 18.78 1.68 0.09
CA ALA A 208 19.35 1.71 1.44
C ALA A 208 18.72 2.78 2.37
N ASP A 209 18.08 3.81 1.81
CA ASP A 209 17.31 4.82 2.53
C ASP A 209 15.84 4.42 2.72
N ARG A 210 15.51 3.14 2.50
CA ARG A 210 14.17 2.56 2.65
C ARG A 210 13.13 3.12 1.67
N SER A 211 13.55 3.79 0.59
CA SER A 211 12.64 4.20 -0.48
C SER A 211 12.36 3.06 -1.45
N THR A 212 11.09 2.78 -1.74
CA THR A 212 10.66 1.76 -2.69
C THR A 212 10.52 2.35 -4.09
N TYR A 213 11.10 1.69 -5.08
CA TYR A 213 11.03 2.10 -6.48
C TYR A 213 10.55 0.97 -7.38
N VAL A 214 9.75 1.33 -8.38
CA VAL A 214 9.29 0.47 -9.48
C VAL A 214 9.83 0.99 -10.78
N PHE A 215 10.41 0.11 -11.59
CA PHE A 215 10.91 0.41 -12.94
C PHE A 215 10.05 -0.30 -13.98
N LYS A 216 9.75 0.41 -15.06
CA LYS A 216 9.04 -0.11 -16.23
C LYS A 216 9.42 0.66 -17.47
N GLY A 217 9.91 -0.03 -18.49
CA GLY A 217 10.37 0.61 -19.71
C GLY A 217 11.53 1.56 -19.45
N ASP A 218 11.37 2.80 -19.83
CA ASP A 218 12.33 3.89 -19.63
C ASP A 218 11.97 4.79 -18.44
N SER A 219 10.91 4.46 -17.74
CA SER A 219 10.32 5.25 -16.66
C SER A 219 10.39 4.53 -15.32
N TYR A 220 10.32 5.30 -14.22
CA TYR A 220 10.29 4.75 -12.89
C TYR A 220 9.37 5.54 -11.98
N TRP A 221 8.87 4.88 -10.94
CA TRP A 221 7.99 5.43 -9.90
C TRP A 221 8.64 5.24 -8.53
N LYS A 222 8.51 6.22 -7.67
CA LYS A 222 8.71 6.05 -6.24
C LYS A 222 7.37 5.70 -5.62
N LEU A 223 7.34 4.66 -4.80
CA LEU A 223 6.14 4.28 -4.08
C LEU A 223 6.13 4.94 -2.70
N THR A 224 4.95 5.33 -2.27
CA THR A 224 4.59 5.54 -0.87
C THR A 224 4.14 4.21 -0.28
N ARG A 225 3.56 4.21 0.91
CA ARG A 225 3.00 2.99 1.51
C ARG A 225 1.85 2.40 0.66
N ASP A 226 1.06 3.24 0.00
CA ASP A 226 -0.24 2.88 -0.57
C ASP A 226 -0.41 3.28 -2.03
N SER A 227 0.49 4.07 -2.58
CA SER A 227 0.34 4.66 -3.90
C SER A 227 1.68 5.04 -4.55
N VAL A 228 1.59 5.63 -5.71
CA VAL A 228 2.71 6.31 -6.36
C VAL A 228 2.89 7.70 -5.73
N ALA A 229 4.13 8.08 -5.43
CA ALA A 229 4.46 9.41 -4.94
C ALA A 229 4.22 10.49 -6.01
N ASP A 230 3.92 11.72 -5.58
CA ASP A 230 3.73 12.84 -6.48
C ASP A 230 4.98 13.15 -7.32
N GLY A 231 4.76 13.64 -8.54
CA GLY A 231 5.83 13.96 -9.48
C GLY A 231 6.42 12.77 -10.23
N TYR A 232 5.79 11.58 -10.17
CA TYR A 232 6.13 10.39 -10.94
C TYR A 232 5.03 10.08 -11.98
N PRO A 233 5.36 9.41 -13.12
CA PRO A 233 6.66 8.81 -13.44
C PRO A 233 7.76 9.80 -13.78
N ARG A 234 9.01 9.37 -13.58
CA ARG A 234 10.21 10.08 -14.04
C ARG A 234 11.05 9.18 -14.94
N LYS A 235 11.88 9.78 -15.79
CA LYS A 235 12.73 8.99 -16.70
C LYS A 235 13.96 8.45 -15.95
N ILE A 236 14.25 7.17 -16.16
CA ILE A 236 15.43 6.49 -15.59
C ILE A 236 16.72 7.27 -15.91
N SER A 237 16.85 7.73 -17.17
CA SER A 237 18.03 8.47 -17.65
C SER A 237 18.32 9.78 -16.91
N GLN A 238 17.31 10.38 -16.28
CA GLN A 238 17.46 11.65 -15.55
C GLN A 238 18.11 11.46 -14.21
N ASP A 239 17.69 10.45 -13.45
CA ASP A 239 18.06 10.28 -12.04
C ASP A 239 18.98 9.08 -11.78
N TRP A 240 19.05 8.13 -12.72
CA TRP A 240 19.87 6.92 -12.67
C TRP A 240 20.87 6.91 -13.83
N ARG A 241 21.78 7.87 -13.83
CA ARG A 241 22.71 8.10 -14.97
C ARG A 241 23.48 6.84 -15.35
N GLY A 242 23.45 6.49 -16.65
CA GLY A 242 24.14 5.33 -17.18
C GLY A 242 23.43 3.99 -16.99
N LEU A 243 22.22 4.01 -16.40
CA LEU A 243 21.37 2.83 -16.32
C LEU A 243 20.53 2.72 -17.62
N PRO A 244 20.46 1.55 -18.26
CA PRO A 244 19.60 1.35 -19.44
C PRO A 244 18.12 1.26 -19.05
N SER A 245 17.23 1.36 -20.04
CA SER A 245 15.80 1.08 -19.90
C SER A 245 15.52 -0.42 -19.83
N ASN A 246 14.29 -0.80 -19.43
CA ASN A 246 13.81 -2.19 -19.35
C ASN A 246 14.76 -3.06 -18.49
N ILE A 247 14.96 -2.69 -17.26
CA ILE A 247 15.79 -3.43 -16.30
C ILE A 247 15.15 -4.79 -16.00
N ASP A 248 15.94 -5.86 -16.05
CA ASP A 248 15.43 -7.23 -15.81
C ASP A 248 15.29 -7.54 -14.32
N ALA A 249 16.19 -7.02 -13.47
CA ALA A 249 16.17 -7.24 -12.02
C ALA A 249 16.85 -6.10 -11.27
N ALA A 250 16.42 -5.86 -10.03
CA ALA A 250 17.08 -4.91 -9.12
C ALA A 250 16.96 -5.38 -7.68
N PHE A 251 18.02 -5.20 -6.89
CA PHE A 251 18.01 -5.46 -5.46
C PHE A 251 19.04 -4.58 -4.74
N THR A 252 18.81 -4.29 -3.47
CA THR A 252 19.79 -3.63 -2.61
C THR A 252 20.42 -4.66 -1.68
N TRP A 253 21.74 -4.70 -1.68
CA TRP A 253 22.48 -5.57 -0.79
C TRP A 253 22.86 -4.80 0.48
N GLU A 254 22.28 -5.20 1.58
CA GLU A 254 22.33 -4.46 2.85
C GLU A 254 23.76 -4.31 3.39
N SER A 255 24.60 -5.35 3.26
CA SER A 255 26.01 -5.30 3.70
C SER A 255 26.86 -4.25 2.96
N THR A 256 26.49 -3.92 1.72
CA THR A 256 27.21 -2.94 0.91
C THR A 256 26.47 -1.60 0.79
N LYS A 257 25.20 -1.52 1.26
CA LYS A 257 24.30 -0.38 1.08
C LYS A 257 24.16 0.06 -0.38
N ALA A 258 24.46 -0.85 -1.31
CA ALA A 258 24.42 -0.58 -2.74
C ALA A 258 23.26 -1.28 -3.40
N THR A 259 22.65 -0.61 -4.38
CA THR A 259 21.63 -1.18 -5.27
C THR A 259 22.29 -1.72 -6.52
N TYR A 260 21.93 -2.94 -6.86
CA TYR A 260 22.40 -3.64 -8.05
C TYR A 260 21.26 -3.75 -9.05
N PHE A 261 21.56 -3.45 -10.31
CA PHE A 261 20.64 -3.57 -11.43
C PHE A 261 21.19 -4.56 -12.44
N ILE A 262 20.34 -5.37 -13.01
CA ILE A 262 20.72 -6.40 -13.97
C ILE A 262 19.95 -6.17 -15.26
N LYS A 263 20.66 -6.29 -16.39
CA LYS A 263 20.06 -6.36 -17.71
C LYS A 263 20.87 -7.25 -18.63
N GLY A 264 20.23 -8.28 -19.17
CA GLY A 264 20.86 -9.22 -20.09
C GLY A 264 22.01 -9.96 -19.43
N SER A 265 23.24 -9.73 -19.89
CA SER A 265 24.46 -10.33 -19.36
C SER A 265 25.27 -9.40 -18.44
N LYS A 266 24.75 -8.20 -18.17
CA LYS A 266 25.47 -7.16 -17.43
C LYS A 266 24.75 -6.75 -16.16
N TYR A 267 25.52 -6.18 -15.21
CA TYR A 267 24.99 -5.58 -14.02
C TYR A 267 25.69 -4.26 -13.68
N TRP A 268 24.94 -3.37 -13.03
CA TRP A 268 25.35 -2.05 -12.54
C TRP A 268 25.29 -2.04 -11.04
N LYS A 269 26.16 -1.23 -10.42
CA LYS A 269 26.16 -0.95 -8.99
C LYS A 269 25.95 0.53 -8.76
N PHE A 270 25.03 0.89 -7.89
CA PHE A 270 24.73 2.26 -7.49
C PHE A 270 24.82 2.42 -5.96
N VAL A 271 25.25 3.59 -5.53
CA VAL A 271 25.22 4.00 -4.13
C VAL A 271 24.54 5.37 -4.07
N ASN A 272 23.48 5.50 -3.27
CA ASN A 272 22.67 6.72 -3.18
C ASN A 272 22.28 7.28 -4.58
N ARG A 273 21.83 6.42 -5.47
CA ARG A 273 21.47 6.71 -6.89
C ARG A 273 22.60 7.19 -7.79
N ASN A 274 23.85 7.20 -7.31
CA ASN A 274 25.01 7.50 -8.13
C ASN A 274 25.65 6.21 -8.65
N PRO A 275 26.03 6.18 -9.95
CA PRO A 275 26.70 5.01 -10.51
C PRO A 275 28.06 4.81 -9.86
N TYR A 276 28.36 3.56 -9.48
CA TYR A 276 29.66 3.21 -8.94
C TYR A 276 30.69 3.06 -10.08
N PRO A 277 31.90 3.62 -9.95
CA PRO A 277 32.93 3.54 -11.00
C PRO A 277 33.25 2.11 -11.41
N GLY A 278 33.54 1.90 -12.70
CA GLY A 278 33.94 0.59 -13.25
C GLY A 278 32.79 -0.34 -13.58
N TYR A 279 31.54 0.15 -13.59
CA TYR A 279 30.35 -0.58 -14.05
C TYR A 279 29.84 0.00 -15.39
N PRO A 280 29.12 -0.83 -16.22
CA PRO A 280 28.66 -2.18 -15.95
C PRO A 280 29.76 -3.25 -16.03
N LYS A 281 29.54 -4.38 -15.30
CA LYS A 281 30.33 -5.61 -15.37
C LYS A 281 29.48 -6.75 -15.92
N ASN A 282 30.11 -7.86 -16.33
CA ASN A 282 29.34 -9.05 -16.71
C ASN A 282 28.86 -9.80 -15.46
N ILE A 283 27.67 -10.41 -15.55
CA ILE A 283 27.10 -11.21 -14.43
C ILE A 283 28.11 -12.26 -13.93
N LYS A 284 28.77 -12.98 -14.84
CA LYS A 284 29.75 -14.01 -14.51
C LYS A 284 30.94 -13.52 -13.65
N ASP A 285 31.25 -12.21 -13.75
CA ASP A 285 32.40 -11.62 -13.04
C ASP A 285 32.06 -11.23 -11.58
N GLY A 286 30.77 -10.90 -11.31
CA GLY A 286 30.31 -10.50 -9.98
C GLY A 286 29.43 -11.55 -9.30
N PHE A 287 28.75 -12.36 -10.08
CA PHE A 287 27.82 -13.39 -9.63
C PHE A 287 28.10 -14.73 -10.34
N PRO A 288 29.28 -15.34 -10.11
CA PRO A 288 29.66 -16.61 -10.77
C PRO A 288 28.67 -17.72 -10.42
N GLY A 289 28.23 -18.45 -11.45
CA GLY A 289 27.20 -19.49 -11.32
C GLY A 289 25.77 -19.02 -11.55
N ILE A 290 25.53 -17.70 -11.71
CA ILE A 290 24.23 -17.14 -12.07
C ILE A 290 24.12 -17.00 -13.58
N PRO A 291 23.00 -17.42 -14.22
CA PRO A 291 22.80 -17.29 -15.66
C PRO A 291 22.57 -15.83 -16.08
N ASN A 292 22.78 -15.54 -17.37
CA ASN A 292 22.34 -14.28 -17.97
C ASN A 292 20.81 -14.24 -18.13
N ASN A 293 20.25 -13.02 -18.31
CA ASN A 293 18.82 -12.79 -18.53
C ASN A 293 17.99 -13.38 -17.38
N VAL A 294 18.31 -13.03 -16.15
CA VAL A 294 17.46 -13.32 -14.98
C VAL A 294 16.20 -12.48 -15.01
N ASP A 295 15.10 -12.98 -14.53
CA ASP A 295 13.81 -12.29 -14.53
C ASP A 295 13.66 -11.38 -13.32
N THR A 296 14.18 -11.81 -12.17
CA THR A 296 14.25 -10.98 -10.94
C THR A 296 15.32 -11.47 -9.98
N ALA A 297 15.67 -10.64 -9.00
CA ALA A 297 16.56 -11.00 -7.91
C ALA A 297 16.21 -10.20 -6.65
N PHE A 298 16.41 -10.80 -5.49
CA PHE A 298 16.24 -10.14 -4.19
C PHE A 298 17.15 -10.74 -3.12
N VAL A 299 17.37 -9.99 -2.04
CA VAL A 299 18.05 -10.49 -0.84
C VAL A 299 17.00 -10.99 0.13
N TRP A 300 17.05 -12.28 0.48
CA TRP A 300 16.11 -12.83 1.43
C TRP A 300 16.60 -12.62 2.87
N SER A 301 15.81 -11.96 3.71
CA SER A 301 16.18 -11.64 5.08
C SER A 301 16.33 -12.86 5.97
N GLY A 302 15.63 -13.96 5.66
CA GLY A 302 15.72 -15.20 6.45
C GLY A 302 17.13 -15.77 6.54
N ASN A 303 18.01 -15.48 5.54
CA ASN A 303 19.40 -15.95 5.56
C ASN A 303 20.42 -14.96 4.97
N GLY A 304 20.02 -13.75 4.56
CA GLY A 304 20.90 -12.73 3.99
C GLY A 304 21.51 -13.09 2.62
N LYS A 305 21.02 -14.16 1.97
CA LYS A 305 21.56 -14.61 0.68
C LYS A 305 20.76 -14.00 -0.47
N ILE A 306 21.38 -13.95 -1.67
CA ILE A 306 20.77 -13.35 -2.85
C ILE A 306 20.14 -14.48 -3.67
N TYR A 307 18.88 -14.32 -4.01
CA TYR A 307 18.12 -15.27 -4.83
C TYR A 307 17.86 -14.66 -6.20
N PHE A 308 18.19 -15.41 -7.24
CA PHE A 308 18.01 -15.06 -8.64
C PHE A 308 16.98 -16.00 -9.27
N PHE A 309 16.01 -15.46 -9.96
CA PHE A 309 14.94 -16.20 -10.63
C PHE A 309 15.07 -16.05 -12.13
N LYS A 310 14.83 -17.15 -12.84
CA LYS A 310 14.76 -17.16 -14.29
C LYS A 310 13.82 -18.26 -14.77
N ASN A 311 12.78 -17.89 -15.50
CA ASN A 311 11.72 -18.79 -15.98
C ASN A 311 11.10 -19.56 -14.79
N SER A 312 11.18 -20.90 -14.81
CA SER A 312 10.68 -21.79 -13.74
C SER A 312 11.75 -22.17 -12.70
N GLN A 313 12.88 -21.51 -12.70
CA GLN A 313 14.04 -21.89 -11.88
C GLN A 313 14.57 -20.73 -11.02
N TYR A 314 15.21 -21.09 -9.91
CA TYR A 314 15.93 -20.13 -9.07
C TYR A 314 17.30 -20.65 -8.62
N TRP A 315 18.20 -19.70 -8.32
CA TRP A 315 19.53 -19.90 -7.78
C TRP A 315 19.68 -19.14 -6.48
N LYS A 316 20.35 -19.76 -5.49
CA LYS A 316 20.82 -19.11 -4.29
C LYS A 316 22.30 -18.78 -4.44
N PHE A 317 22.63 -17.51 -4.33
CA PHE A 317 24.00 -17.01 -4.31
C PHE A 317 24.41 -16.65 -2.89
N ASP A 318 25.46 -17.31 -2.38
CA ASP A 318 26.03 -17.07 -1.07
C ASP A 318 27.35 -16.30 -1.23
N PRO A 319 27.38 -14.99 -0.93
CA PRO A 319 28.59 -14.17 -1.10
C PRO A 319 29.75 -14.58 -0.18
N GLU A 320 29.47 -15.29 0.92
CA GLU A 320 30.45 -15.70 1.93
C GLU A 320 31.09 -17.05 1.65
N LYS A 321 30.54 -17.82 0.67
CA LYS A 321 30.99 -19.18 0.36
C LYS A 321 31.65 -19.28 -1.02
N GLN A 322 32.53 -20.30 -1.15
CA GLN A 322 33.08 -20.70 -2.45
C GLN A 322 32.79 -22.19 -2.67
N PRO A 323 32.21 -22.59 -3.80
CA PRO A 323 31.63 -21.70 -4.82
C PRO A 323 30.41 -20.94 -4.29
N HIS A 324 30.18 -19.74 -4.79
CA HIS A 324 29.05 -18.90 -4.37
C HIS A 324 27.67 -19.52 -4.67
N VAL A 325 27.60 -20.34 -5.72
CA VAL A 325 26.43 -21.15 -6.08
C VAL A 325 26.79 -22.63 -6.02
N ARG A 326 26.03 -23.39 -5.26
CA ARG A 326 26.16 -24.86 -5.21
C ARG A 326 25.52 -25.44 -6.49
N THR A 327 26.34 -25.68 -7.53
CA THR A 327 25.88 -26.21 -8.83
C THR A 327 25.37 -27.64 -8.78
N ASP A 328 25.69 -28.37 -7.72
CA ASP A 328 25.13 -29.67 -7.38
C ASP A 328 23.71 -29.61 -6.81
N GLN A 329 23.25 -28.44 -6.36
CA GLN A 329 21.94 -28.21 -5.75
C GLN A 329 21.07 -27.22 -6.55
N TYR A 330 21.64 -26.35 -7.34
CA TYR A 330 20.96 -25.32 -8.12
C TYR A 330 21.23 -25.46 -9.62
N PRO A 331 20.23 -25.13 -10.48
CA PRO A 331 18.95 -24.49 -10.15
C PRO A 331 17.93 -25.41 -9.46
N LYS A 332 17.03 -24.81 -8.68
CA LYS A 332 15.82 -25.47 -8.14
C LYS A 332 14.57 -24.89 -8.80
N SER A 333 13.45 -25.61 -8.71
CA SER A 333 12.16 -25.19 -9.26
C SER A 333 11.52 -24.08 -8.42
N VAL A 334 10.97 -23.04 -9.07
CA VAL A 334 10.17 -21.97 -8.45
C VAL A 334 8.92 -22.54 -7.76
N SER A 335 8.41 -23.70 -8.20
CA SER A 335 7.27 -24.36 -7.58
C SER A 335 7.49 -24.70 -6.10
N LEU A 336 8.74 -24.81 -5.64
CA LEU A 336 9.07 -24.99 -4.22
C LEU A 336 8.67 -23.79 -3.35
N TRP A 337 8.49 -22.62 -3.96
CA TRP A 337 7.98 -21.40 -3.32
C TRP A 337 6.44 -21.29 -3.44
N SER A 338 5.78 -22.25 -4.06
CA SER A 338 4.34 -22.16 -4.39
C SER A 338 3.99 -20.90 -5.20
N LEU A 339 4.92 -20.44 -6.04
CA LEU A 339 4.82 -19.25 -6.88
C LEU A 339 4.70 -19.65 -8.35
N PRO A 340 4.13 -18.78 -9.20
CA PRO A 340 4.14 -18.97 -10.66
C PRO A 340 5.54 -18.81 -11.26
N ASP A 341 5.73 -19.34 -12.46
CA ASP A 341 6.95 -19.14 -13.23
C ASP A 341 7.09 -17.70 -13.75
N ASN A 342 8.31 -17.32 -14.13
CA ASN A 342 8.64 -16.02 -14.72
C ASN A 342 8.22 -14.82 -13.84
N ILE A 343 8.69 -14.77 -12.61
CA ILE A 343 8.45 -13.69 -11.66
C ILE A 343 9.03 -12.38 -12.20
N ASP A 344 8.20 -11.32 -12.27
CA ASP A 344 8.59 -10.01 -12.81
C ASP A 344 9.33 -9.15 -11.77
N GLY A 345 9.14 -9.39 -10.48
CA GLY A 345 9.79 -8.64 -9.41
C GLY A 345 9.67 -9.33 -8.06
N ALA A 346 10.66 -9.13 -7.21
CA ALA A 346 10.64 -9.63 -5.84
C ALA A 346 11.45 -8.70 -4.92
N PHE A 347 10.94 -8.43 -3.72
CA PHE A 347 11.70 -7.71 -2.70
C PHE A 347 11.11 -7.96 -1.32
N GLN A 348 11.90 -7.72 -0.27
CA GLN A 348 11.39 -7.65 1.08
C GLN A 348 11.08 -6.19 1.43
N TRP A 349 9.86 -5.96 1.93
CA TRP A 349 9.40 -4.63 2.31
C TRP A 349 9.64 -4.32 3.79
N ASP A 350 9.34 -3.07 4.20
CA ASP A 350 9.56 -2.57 5.56
C ASP A 350 8.84 -3.35 6.66
N ASN A 351 7.73 -3.99 6.31
CA ASN A 351 6.98 -4.86 7.23
C ASN A 351 7.59 -6.25 7.42
N GLY A 352 8.80 -6.49 6.91
CA GLY A 352 9.52 -7.76 7.05
C GLY A 352 8.97 -8.91 6.19
N ARG A 353 8.00 -8.67 5.34
CA ARG A 353 7.43 -9.68 4.43
C ARG A 353 8.08 -9.61 3.05
N THR A 354 8.25 -10.76 2.41
CA THR A 354 8.71 -10.85 1.02
C THR A 354 7.50 -10.77 0.08
N TYR A 355 7.63 -10.00 -0.98
CA TYR A 355 6.62 -9.81 -2.00
C TYR A 355 7.13 -10.24 -3.35
N PHE A 356 6.31 -10.97 -4.11
CA PHE A 356 6.58 -11.42 -5.46
C PHE A 356 5.54 -10.85 -6.41
N PHE A 357 5.96 -10.40 -7.58
CA PHE A 357 5.12 -9.75 -8.58
C PHE A 357 5.14 -10.51 -9.89
N LYS A 358 3.96 -10.69 -10.49
CA LYS A 358 3.81 -11.35 -11.78
C LYS A 358 2.58 -10.83 -12.52
N SER A 359 2.78 -10.32 -13.73
CA SER A 359 1.71 -9.94 -14.68
C SER A 359 0.62 -9.06 -14.04
N GLY A 360 1.04 -8.03 -13.29
CA GLY A 360 0.15 -7.08 -12.64
C GLY A 360 -0.54 -7.59 -11.37
N ASN A 361 -0.13 -8.75 -10.85
CA ASN A 361 -0.56 -9.29 -9.56
C ASN A 361 0.64 -9.46 -8.64
N TYR A 362 0.36 -9.57 -7.34
CA TYR A 362 1.40 -9.85 -6.35
C TYR A 362 0.97 -10.90 -5.33
N TRP A 363 1.97 -11.55 -4.75
CA TRP A 363 1.87 -12.50 -3.62
C TRP A 363 2.63 -11.93 -2.45
N ARG A 364 2.06 -12.00 -1.26
CA ARG A 364 2.76 -11.78 0.00
C ARG A 364 3.22 -13.15 0.52
N TYR A 365 4.47 -13.22 0.95
CA TYR A 365 5.10 -14.47 1.35
C TYR A 365 5.43 -14.44 2.84
N ASN A 366 5.08 -15.49 3.53
CA ASN A 366 5.45 -15.69 4.92
C ASN A 366 6.80 -16.41 4.98
N ASP A 367 7.83 -15.65 5.32
CA ASP A 367 9.22 -16.15 5.35
C ASP A 367 9.44 -17.21 6.44
N ARG A 368 8.60 -17.25 7.49
CA ARG A 368 8.68 -18.25 8.57
C ARG A 368 8.07 -19.58 8.19
N SER A 369 6.85 -19.57 7.64
CA SER A 369 6.16 -20.79 7.19
C SER A 369 6.59 -21.26 5.80
N PHE A 370 7.43 -20.48 5.11
CA PHE A 370 7.88 -20.71 3.75
C PHE A 370 6.74 -20.98 2.76
N SER A 371 5.72 -20.12 2.81
CA SER A 371 4.49 -20.25 2.01
C SER A 371 3.89 -18.89 1.66
N VAL A 372 3.02 -18.86 0.67
CA VAL A 372 2.19 -17.69 0.39
C VAL A 372 1.28 -17.44 1.57
N ASP A 373 1.21 -16.19 2.05
CA ASP A 373 0.35 -15.80 3.16
C ASP A 373 -1.13 -16.08 2.85
N ARG A 374 -1.85 -16.43 3.90
CA ARG A 374 -3.31 -16.39 3.88
C ARG A 374 -3.74 -14.93 4.05
N GLY A 375 -4.74 -14.49 3.34
CA GLY A 375 -5.26 -13.12 3.45
C GLY A 375 -6.69 -13.04 2.91
N ASP A 376 -7.44 -12.05 3.37
CA ASP A 376 -8.75 -11.71 2.83
C ASP A 376 -8.66 -10.31 2.18
N PRO A 377 -8.85 -10.19 0.86
CA PRO A 377 -8.95 -11.27 -0.14
C PRO A 377 -7.65 -12.08 -0.27
N ALA A 378 -7.79 -13.34 -0.71
CA ALA A 378 -6.66 -14.24 -0.90
C ALA A 378 -5.66 -13.73 -1.94
N PHE A 379 -4.40 -14.19 -1.85
CA PHE A 379 -3.38 -13.96 -2.89
C PHE A 379 -3.54 -14.93 -4.07
N PRO A 380 -3.22 -14.48 -5.32
CA PRO A 380 -2.64 -13.17 -5.66
C PRO A 380 -3.65 -12.02 -5.63
N ARG A 381 -3.13 -10.80 -5.41
CA ARG A 381 -3.91 -9.55 -5.43
C ARG A 381 -3.44 -8.62 -6.56
N PRO A 382 -4.32 -7.76 -7.13
CA PRO A 382 -3.93 -6.82 -8.19
C PRO A 382 -2.91 -5.78 -7.71
N THR A 383 -1.75 -5.69 -8.36
CA THR A 383 -0.69 -4.72 -8.03
C THR A 383 -1.17 -3.27 -8.17
N ALA A 384 -1.99 -2.98 -9.19
CA ALA A 384 -2.51 -1.64 -9.45
C ALA A 384 -3.20 -1.03 -8.23
N GLN A 385 -4.06 -1.80 -7.58
CA GLN A 385 -4.87 -1.33 -6.46
C GLN A 385 -4.08 -1.25 -5.16
N TRP A 386 -3.23 -2.23 -4.90
CA TRP A 386 -2.57 -2.42 -3.61
C TRP A 386 -1.21 -1.72 -3.49
N TRP A 387 -0.56 -1.42 -4.64
CA TRP A 387 0.76 -0.80 -4.66
C TRP A 387 0.81 0.55 -5.35
N PHE A 388 -0.08 0.80 -6.32
CA PHE A 388 -0.04 2.02 -7.12
C PHE A 388 -1.17 2.99 -6.81
N GLY A 389 -2.10 2.63 -5.90
CA GLY A 389 -3.24 3.46 -5.55
C GLY A 389 -4.25 3.65 -6.69
N CYS A 390 -4.28 2.72 -7.65
CA CYS A 390 -5.17 2.81 -8.79
C CYS A 390 -6.62 2.47 -8.39
N PRO A 391 -7.64 3.21 -8.91
CA PRO A 391 -9.03 2.89 -8.64
C PRO A 391 -9.39 1.49 -9.20
N LYS A 392 -10.34 0.80 -8.54
CA LYS A 392 -10.91 -0.44 -9.10
C LYS A 392 -11.56 -0.13 -10.43
N GLU A 393 -11.24 -0.91 -11.48
CA GLU A 393 -12.03 -0.88 -12.71
C GLU A 393 -13.46 -1.36 -12.39
N ASN A 394 -14.41 -0.45 -12.42
CA ASN A 394 -15.82 -0.82 -12.48
C ASN A 394 -16.04 -1.48 -13.84
N HIS A 395 -16.33 -2.77 -13.87
CA HIS A 395 -16.87 -3.45 -15.05
C HIS A 395 -18.22 -2.83 -15.39
N PHE A 396 -18.21 -1.77 -16.18
CA PHE A 396 -19.41 -1.33 -16.87
C PHE A 396 -19.76 -2.39 -17.93
N SER A 397 -20.68 -3.28 -17.61
CA SER A 397 -21.42 -4.00 -18.63
C SER A 397 -22.12 -2.95 -19.50
N LYS A 398 -21.74 -2.89 -20.79
CA LYS A 398 -22.41 -2.06 -21.80
C LYS A 398 -23.85 -2.54 -21.95
N GLY A 399 -24.75 -2.01 -21.14
CA GLY A 399 -26.19 -1.99 -21.37
C GLY A 399 -26.56 -0.63 -21.91
N LEU A 400 -26.95 -0.54 -23.19
CA LEU A 400 -27.55 0.66 -23.75
C LEU A 400 -28.86 0.95 -23.01
N GLY A 401 -28.88 2.00 -22.19
CA GLY A 401 -30.08 2.55 -21.57
C GLY A 401 -29.91 4.04 -21.39
N LYS A 402 -30.84 4.78 -21.92
CA LYS A 402 -30.90 6.24 -21.98
C LYS A 402 -30.99 6.89 -20.61
N SER A 403 -30.35 8.07 -20.50
CA SER A 403 -30.67 9.17 -19.53
C SER A 403 -30.14 9.00 -18.09
N GLY A 404 -29.08 9.69 -17.79
CA GLY A 404 -28.85 10.66 -16.72
C GLY A 404 -29.33 10.36 -15.30
N ASP A 405 -28.54 9.64 -14.51
CA ASP A 405 -28.45 9.84 -13.06
C ASP A 405 -27.22 9.04 -12.56
N TYR A 406 -26.15 9.73 -12.20
CA TYR A 406 -24.98 9.10 -11.58
C TYR A 406 -25.22 8.95 -10.08
N VAL A 407 -25.78 7.81 -9.70
CA VAL A 407 -25.78 7.36 -8.30
C VAL A 407 -24.50 6.55 -8.07
N VAL A 408 -23.57 7.05 -7.28
CA VAL A 408 -22.45 6.24 -6.78
C VAL A 408 -23.02 5.32 -5.70
N THR A 409 -23.44 4.12 -6.12
CA THR A 409 -23.85 3.07 -5.20
C THR A 409 -22.64 2.18 -4.92
N LEU A 410 -22.10 2.28 -3.72
CA LEU A 410 -21.14 1.31 -3.19
C LEU A 410 -21.91 0.01 -2.91
N VAL A 411 -21.78 -0.97 -3.80
CA VAL A 411 -22.39 -2.31 -3.61
C VAL A 411 -21.38 -3.19 -2.91
N ASN A 412 -21.66 -3.52 -1.66
CA ASN A 412 -20.96 -4.56 -0.89
C ASN A 412 -21.48 -5.95 -1.30
N ASN A 413 -20.66 -6.75 -1.97
CA ASN A 413 -20.85 -8.20 -2.04
C ASN A 413 -19.86 -8.87 -1.06
N LYS A 414 -20.33 -9.13 0.14
CA LYS A 414 -19.61 -9.94 1.15
C LYS A 414 -20.19 -11.35 1.10
N PRO A 415 -19.39 -12.41 0.91
CA PRO A 415 -19.87 -13.77 1.18
C PRO A 415 -19.99 -13.99 2.69
N SER A 416 -21.00 -14.75 3.10
CA SER A 416 -21.29 -15.11 4.49
C SER A 416 -20.19 -15.99 5.10
N PRO A 417 -19.95 -15.89 6.42
CA PRO A 417 -18.94 -16.70 7.09
C PRO A 417 -19.43 -18.12 7.34
N GLU A 418 -18.67 -19.10 6.89
CA GLU A 418 -18.78 -20.47 7.41
C GLU A 418 -17.76 -20.66 8.55
N THR A 419 -18.28 -21.17 9.65
CA THR A 419 -17.58 -21.50 10.89
C THR A 419 -16.71 -22.74 10.72
N SER A 420 -15.47 -22.70 11.22
CA SER A 420 -14.83 -23.90 11.79
C SER A 420 -13.74 -23.52 12.79
N ASP A 421 -13.96 -23.98 14.01
CA ASP A 421 -13.02 -24.03 15.12
C ASP A 421 -11.79 -24.88 14.74
N ASP A 422 -10.61 -24.43 15.17
CA ASP A 422 -9.59 -25.30 15.73
C ASP A 422 -8.45 -24.46 16.33
N ASP A 423 -8.46 -24.40 17.67
CA ASP A 423 -7.35 -23.95 18.51
C ASP A 423 -6.20 -24.96 18.42
N ILE A 424 -5.00 -24.50 18.03
CA ILE A 424 -3.75 -25.20 18.34
C ILE A 424 -2.68 -24.19 18.77
N ASP A 425 -2.40 -24.26 20.07
CA ASP A 425 -1.25 -23.69 20.77
C ASP A 425 0.08 -24.25 20.22
N TYR A 426 1.02 -23.39 19.83
CA TYR A 426 2.40 -23.79 19.58
C TYR A 426 3.40 -22.86 20.24
N GLY A 427 4.09 -23.43 21.22
CA GLY A 427 5.22 -22.92 21.94
C GLY A 427 6.39 -22.49 21.03
N TYR A 428 7.15 -21.54 21.55
CA TYR A 428 8.35 -20.98 20.94
C TYR A 428 9.48 -22.02 20.93
N ASP A 429 10.01 -22.31 19.72
CA ASP A 429 11.35 -22.86 19.55
C ASP A 429 12.08 -22.14 18.42
N TYR A 430 13.29 -21.70 18.74
CA TYR A 430 14.26 -21.11 17.82
C TYR A 430 14.74 -22.18 16.85
N TYR A 431 14.47 -22.01 15.55
CA TYR A 431 15.10 -22.84 14.53
C TYR A 431 15.97 -22.01 13.60
N ASP A 432 17.25 -22.38 13.61
CA ASP A 432 18.28 -22.01 12.63
C ASP A 432 17.83 -22.45 11.22
N GLY A 433 17.96 -21.52 10.25
CA GLY A 433 17.46 -21.59 8.88
C GLY A 433 17.61 -22.93 8.16
N VAL A 434 16.56 -23.71 8.14
CA VAL A 434 16.49 -24.96 7.36
C VAL A 434 15.58 -24.72 6.16
N GLU A 435 16.17 -24.79 4.94
CA GLU A 435 15.40 -24.97 3.70
C GLU A 435 14.63 -26.30 3.78
N PRO A 436 13.41 -26.42 3.20
CA PRO A 436 12.71 -27.68 3.16
C PRO A 436 13.54 -28.72 2.42
N HIS A 437 13.89 -29.80 3.12
CA HIS A 437 14.48 -30.99 2.53
C HIS A 437 13.37 -31.77 1.80
N HIS A 438 13.42 -31.73 0.47
CA HIS A 438 12.93 -32.82 -0.39
C HIS A 438 13.80 -32.88 -1.66
#